data_79357acad582e7b6905a84a171ffe226
#
_entry.id   79357acad582e7b6905a84a171ffe226
#
_cell.length_a   1.000
_cell.length_b   1.000
_cell.length_c   1.000
_cell.angle_alpha   90.00
_cell.angle_beta   90.00
_cell.angle_gamma   90.00
#
_symmetry.space_group_name_H-M   'P 1'
#
loop_
_entity.id
_entity.type
_entity.pdbx_description
1 polymer ?
#
loop_
_entity_poly.entity_id
_entity_poly.type
_entity_poly.pdbx_seq_one_letter_code
_entity_poly.pdbx_strand_id
1 'polypeptide(L)'
;MPDSQWHACVPATVLVALLPLPASTFCLKACTMYLSTAASRTAAPRSWRSHVRTAVLASVLPFTLATASAQDGPQLNLPRVELNAGMHRIDAQVAQAPQERQTGLMHRQNMPLHEGMLFVFEQPATQCFWMKNTLLPLSTAFVADDGTIVNLADMQPQTLDSHCSTKPVRYVLEMNQGWFAHKGIKAGFKLSGAPFKR
;
A
#
# COMPACT_ATOMS: atom_id res chain seq x y z
N MET A 1 -46.28 20.70 32.89
CA MET A 1 -45.28 21.67 33.30
C MET A 1 -44.66 21.19 34.59
N PRO A 2 -43.39 20.81 34.61
CA PRO A 2 -42.31 21.70 34.97
C PRO A 2 -41.05 21.54 34.06
N ASP A 3 -40.30 22.58 34.15
CA ASP A 3 -39.13 22.99 33.37
C ASP A 3 -37.97 21.99 33.27
N SER A 4 -37.47 21.80 32.04
CA SER A 4 -36.22 21.15 31.74
C SER A 4 -35.09 22.19 31.60
N GLN A 5 -34.21 22.27 32.58
CA GLN A 5 -33.01 23.10 32.55
C GLN A 5 -31.92 22.46 31.69
N TRP A 6 -31.49 23.19 30.67
CA TRP A 6 -30.31 22.89 29.85
C TRP A 6 -29.07 23.40 30.56
N HIS A 7 -28.20 22.49 31.02
CA HIS A 7 -26.87 22.87 31.47
C HIS A 7 -25.92 22.86 30.26
N ALA A 8 -25.50 24.05 29.83
CA ALA A 8 -24.45 24.25 28.85
C ALA A 8 -23.10 23.90 29.47
N CYS A 9 -22.44 22.92 28.93
CA CYS A 9 -21.03 22.59 29.23
C CYS A 9 -20.11 23.53 28.43
N VAL A 10 -19.34 24.35 29.14
CA VAL A 10 -18.29 25.23 28.59
C VAL A 10 -17.05 24.39 28.26
N PRO A 11 -16.42 24.53 27.10
CA PRO A 11 -15.16 23.83 26.82
C PRO A 11 -13.98 24.50 27.55
N ALA A 12 -13.23 23.72 28.28
CA ALA A 12 -11.99 24.12 28.93
C ALA A 12 -10.91 24.47 27.89
N THR A 13 -10.40 25.69 27.98
CA THR A 13 -9.28 26.21 27.24
C THR A 13 -8.00 25.45 27.63
N VAL A 14 -7.42 24.68 26.70
CA VAL A 14 -6.15 24.03 26.89
C VAL A 14 -5.02 25.05 26.64
N LEU A 15 -4.34 25.42 27.70
CA LEU A 15 -3.16 26.27 27.72
C LEU A 15 -1.99 25.47 27.16
N VAL A 16 -1.52 25.83 25.96
CA VAL A 16 -0.31 25.23 25.34
C VAL A 16 0.91 25.87 26.00
N ALA A 17 1.59 25.09 26.85
CA ALA A 17 2.90 25.44 27.40
C ALA A 17 3.98 25.18 26.35
N LEU A 18 4.65 26.24 25.89
CA LEU A 18 5.88 26.20 25.11
C LEU A 18 7.04 25.71 25.97
N LEU A 19 7.58 24.54 25.68
CA LEU A 19 8.86 24.06 26.20
C LEU A 19 9.93 24.17 25.09
N PRO A 20 11.12 24.67 25.40
CA PRO A 20 12.20 24.81 24.41
C PRO A 20 12.91 23.48 24.15
N LEU A 21 13.22 23.21 22.87
CA LEU A 21 14.00 22.08 22.40
C LEU A 21 15.47 22.20 22.81
N PRO A 22 16.14 21.13 23.25
CA PRO A 22 17.59 21.12 23.40
C PRO A 22 18.29 20.93 22.05
N ALA A 23 19.22 21.81 21.77
CA ALA A 23 20.13 21.76 20.64
C ALA A 23 21.06 20.54 20.77
N SER A 24 20.94 19.56 19.90
CA SER A 24 21.87 18.44 19.79
C SER A 24 23.09 18.87 18.98
N THR A 25 24.20 18.98 19.63
CA THR A 25 25.54 19.30 19.16
C THR A 25 26.04 18.25 18.17
N PHE A 26 26.24 18.64 16.92
CA PHE A 26 26.94 17.82 15.92
C PHE A 26 28.43 17.79 16.27
N CYS A 27 28.93 16.64 16.66
CA CYS A 27 30.36 16.39 16.86
C CYS A 27 30.99 15.99 15.52
N LEU A 28 31.58 16.97 14.81
CA LEU A 28 32.50 16.71 13.70
C LEU A 28 33.84 16.22 14.26
N LYS A 29 34.13 14.95 14.14
CA LYS A 29 35.50 14.43 14.30
C LYS A 29 36.25 14.60 12.97
N ALA A 30 37.09 15.62 12.94
CA ALA A 30 38.12 15.79 11.93
C ALA A 30 39.18 14.70 12.10
N CYS A 31 39.38 13.89 11.05
CA CYS A 31 40.46 12.91 10.98
C CYS A 31 41.68 13.62 10.39
N THR A 32 42.66 13.94 11.24
CA THR A 32 43.92 14.59 10.91
C THR A 32 44.82 13.59 10.14
N MET A 33 45.16 13.94 8.91
CA MET A 33 46.18 13.23 8.12
C MET A 33 47.57 13.48 8.70
N TYR A 34 48.26 12.40 9.03
CA TYR A 34 49.66 12.43 9.41
C TYR A 34 50.53 12.25 8.15
N LEU A 35 51.17 13.33 7.70
CA LEU A 35 52.20 13.28 6.67
C LEU A 35 53.51 12.82 7.35
N SER A 36 54.03 11.69 6.93
CA SER A 36 55.41 11.28 7.23
C SER A 36 56.24 11.31 5.96
N THR A 37 57.13 12.29 5.91
CA THR A 37 58.19 12.41 4.90
C THR A 37 59.32 11.53 5.23
N ALA A 38 59.74 10.61 4.35
CA ALA A 38 61.05 10.02 4.34
C ALA A 38 61.60 9.98 2.92
N ALA A 39 62.57 10.86 2.69
CA ALA A 39 63.37 10.86 1.47
C ALA A 39 64.47 9.80 1.56
N SER A 40 64.63 9.00 0.52
CA SER A 40 65.92 8.29 0.29
C SER A 40 66.15 8.23 -1.23
N ARG A 41 67.23 8.88 -1.62
CA ARG A 41 67.83 8.87 -2.96
C ARG A 41 68.57 7.56 -3.11
N THR A 42 68.39 6.86 -4.22
CA THR A 42 69.48 6.08 -4.89
C THR A 42 69.16 5.86 -6.37
N ALA A 43 70.04 6.36 -7.17
CA ALA A 43 70.55 5.99 -8.47
C ALA A 43 69.76 5.08 -9.43
N ALA A 44 69.59 5.60 -10.65
CA ALA A 44 69.23 4.80 -11.85
C ALA A 44 70.38 3.91 -12.34
N PRO A 45 70.08 2.84 -13.11
CA PRO A 45 70.72 2.74 -14.41
C PRO A 45 69.73 2.46 -15.58
N ARG A 46 70.17 2.89 -16.68
CA ARG A 46 69.76 2.92 -18.07
C ARG A 46 69.11 1.65 -18.63
N SER A 47 68.17 1.93 -19.56
CA SER A 47 67.88 1.23 -20.81
C SER A 47 67.27 -0.16 -20.73
N TRP A 48 66.01 -0.25 -21.11
CA TRP A 48 65.62 -1.06 -22.26
C TRP A 48 64.29 -0.59 -22.84
N ARG A 49 64.32 -0.22 -24.11
CA ARG A 49 63.11 0.10 -24.89
C ARG A 49 62.43 -1.26 -25.23
N SER A 50 61.24 -1.47 -24.74
CA SER A 50 60.32 -2.39 -25.40
C SER A 50 58.94 -1.76 -25.41
N HIS A 51 58.49 -1.39 -26.60
CA HIS A 51 57.16 -0.86 -26.86
C HIS A 51 56.16 -2.02 -26.72
N VAL A 52 55.58 -2.17 -25.55
CA VAL A 52 54.36 -2.97 -25.40
C VAL A 52 53.19 -1.99 -25.52
N ARG A 53 52.59 -1.96 -26.72
CA ARG A 53 51.32 -1.30 -26.96
C ARG A 53 50.23 -2.15 -26.27
N THR A 54 49.92 -1.85 -25.05
CA THR A 54 48.76 -2.42 -24.36
C THR A 54 47.52 -1.73 -24.89
N ALA A 55 46.83 -2.37 -25.83
CA ALA A 55 45.50 -1.96 -26.26
C ALA A 55 44.53 -2.25 -25.12
N VAL A 56 44.16 -1.21 -24.36
CA VAL A 56 43.07 -1.29 -23.40
C VAL A 56 41.75 -1.26 -24.19
N LEU A 57 41.24 -2.44 -24.49
CA LEU A 57 39.87 -2.61 -24.97
C LEU A 57 38.93 -2.25 -23.80
N ALA A 58 38.50 -1.01 -23.75
CA ALA A 58 37.40 -0.57 -22.88
C ALA A 58 36.11 -1.21 -23.40
N SER A 59 35.72 -2.32 -22.84
CA SER A 59 34.41 -2.94 -23.07
C SER A 59 33.35 -2.07 -22.36
N VAL A 60 32.74 -1.15 -23.11
CA VAL A 60 31.57 -0.42 -22.68
C VAL A 60 30.38 -1.39 -22.76
N LEU A 61 30.04 -2.01 -21.62
CA LEU A 61 28.79 -2.75 -21.47
C LEU A 61 27.63 -1.76 -21.54
N PRO A 62 26.70 -1.89 -22.50
CA PRO A 62 25.51 -1.06 -22.49
C PRO A 62 24.65 -1.46 -21.28
N PHE A 63 24.55 -0.56 -20.31
CA PHE A 63 23.61 -0.67 -19.21
C PHE A 63 22.22 -0.37 -19.77
N THR A 64 21.50 -1.41 -20.20
CA THR A 64 20.10 -1.27 -20.61
C THR A 64 19.26 -0.98 -19.38
N LEU A 65 18.90 0.29 -19.18
CA LEU A 65 17.86 0.70 -18.24
C LEU A 65 16.55 0.09 -18.75
N ALA A 66 16.11 -1.00 -18.10
CA ALA A 66 14.76 -1.50 -18.27
C ALA A 66 13.82 -0.47 -17.63
N THR A 67 13.19 0.36 -18.45
CA THR A 67 12.08 1.22 -18.02
C THR A 67 10.92 0.30 -17.67
N ALA A 68 10.63 0.12 -16.38
CA ALA A 68 9.40 -0.48 -15.93
C ALA A 68 8.25 0.44 -16.35
N SER A 69 7.57 0.09 -17.41
CA SER A 69 6.32 0.76 -17.81
C SER A 69 5.30 0.53 -16.71
N ALA A 70 4.89 1.59 -16.04
CA ALA A 70 3.69 1.56 -15.20
C ALA A 70 2.53 1.15 -16.09
N GLN A 71 1.86 0.04 -15.77
CA GLN A 71 0.69 -0.41 -16.53
C GLN A 71 -0.51 0.46 -16.14
N ASP A 72 -0.81 1.47 -16.96
CA ASP A 72 -1.99 2.35 -16.79
C ASP A 72 -3.31 1.68 -17.19
N GLY A 73 -3.37 0.35 -17.20
CA GLY A 73 -4.54 -0.44 -17.65
C GLY A 73 -5.20 -1.23 -16.51
N PRO A 74 -6.41 -1.79 -16.79
CA PRO A 74 -7.09 -2.64 -15.84
C PRO A 74 -6.32 -3.94 -15.61
N GLN A 75 -6.17 -4.36 -14.36
CA GLN A 75 -5.62 -5.68 -14.05
C GLN A 75 -6.72 -6.74 -14.14
N LEU A 76 -6.54 -7.72 -15.05
CA LEU A 76 -7.56 -8.74 -15.34
C LEU A 76 -7.12 -10.17 -14.99
N ASN A 77 -5.81 -10.38 -14.76
CA ASN A 77 -5.19 -11.70 -14.68
C ASN A 77 -4.69 -12.05 -13.27
N LEU A 78 -5.39 -11.58 -12.23
CA LEU A 78 -5.06 -11.97 -10.86
C LEU A 78 -5.54 -13.40 -10.54
N PRO A 79 -4.88 -14.10 -9.60
CA PRO A 79 -5.40 -15.36 -9.06
C PRO A 79 -6.84 -15.20 -8.57
N ARG A 80 -7.62 -16.27 -8.64
CA ARG A 80 -9.04 -16.24 -8.23
C ARG A 80 -9.29 -17.19 -7.06
N VAL A 81 -10.25 -16.83 -6.24
CA VAL A 81 -10.72 -17.63 -5.12
C VAL A 81 -12.24 -17.65 -5.11
N GLU A 82 -12.79 -18.81 -4.79
CA GLU A 82 -14.23 -18.95 -4.57
C GLU A 82 -14.57 -18.66 -3.11
N LEU A 83 -15.44 -17.68 -2.91
CA LEU A 83 -16.00 -17.34 -1.61
C LEU A 83 -17.50 -17.64 -1.61
N ASN A 84 -18.05 -17.87 -0.43
CA ASN A 84 -19.48 -18.08 -0.27
C ASN A 84 -20.05 -17.10 0.77
N ALA A 85 -21.13 -16.45 0.38
CA ALA A 85 -21.96 -15.63 1.26
C ALA A 85 -23.33 -16.34 1.42
N GLY A 86 -23.42 -17.28 2.37
CA GLY A 86 -24.54 -18.20 2.47
C GLY A 86 -24.63 -19.08 1.23
N MET A 87 -25.75 -18.99 0.48
CA MET A 87 -25.95 -19.72 -0.78
C MET A 87 -25.35 -19.04 -2.00
N HIS A 88 -24.81 -17.83 -1.87
CA HIS A 88 -24.30 -17.05 -3.00
C HIS A 88 -22.81 -17.28 -3.18
N ARG A 89 -22.44 -17.79 -4.36
CA ARG A 89 -21.05 -17.94 -4.79
C ARG A 89 -20.50 -16.60 -5.29
N ILE A 90 -19.28 -16.32 -4.93
CA ILE A 90 -18.50 -15.16 -5.39
C ILE A 90 -17.20 -15.68 -5.98
N ASP A 91 -16.91 -15.33 -7.21
CA ASP A 91 -15.63 -15.57 -7.86
C ASP A 91 -14.77 -14.31 -7.72
N ALA A 92 -13.93 -14.27 -6.70
CA ALA A 92 -13.14 -13.10 -6.37
C ALA A 92 -11.72 -13.20 -6.92
N GLN A 93 -11.25 -12.16 -7.62
CA GLN A 93 -9.84 -11.99 -7.91
C GLN A 93 -9.11 -11.55 -6.63
N VAL A 94 -7.90 -12.06 -6.41
CA VAL A 94 -7.13 -11.80 -5.19
C VAL A 94 -6.04 -10.78 -5.48
N ALA A 95 -6.14 -9.61 -4.87
CA ALA A 95 -5.12 -8.57 -4.86
C ALA A 95 -4.30 -8.67 -3.56
N GLN A 96 -3.09 -9.22 -3.65
CA GLN A 96 -2.22 -9.45 -2.50
C GLN A 96 -0.94 -8.62 -2.52
N ALA A 97 -0.32 -8.44 -3.69
CA ALA A 97 0.85 -7.58 -3.81
C ALA A 97 0.48 -6.09 -3.62
N PRO A 98 1.38 -5.25 -3.10
CA PRO A 98 1.10 -3.82 -2.90
C PRO A 98 0.60 -3.12 -4.16
N GLN A 99 1.20 -3.39 -5.32
CA GLN A 99 0.79 -2.84 -6.61
C GLN A 99 -0.61 -3.31 -7.01
N GLU A 100 -0.93 -4.60 -6.79
CA GLU A 100 -2.24 -5.15 -7.09
C GLU A 100 -3.33 -4.49 -6.25
N ARG A 101 -3.06 -4.30 -4.94
CA ARG A 101 -3.98 -3.58 -4.05
C ARG A 101 -4.13 -2.11 -4.42
N GLN A 102 -3.05 -1.46 -4.85
CA GLN A 102 -3.10 -0.06 -5.28
C GLN A 102 -3.91 0.13 -6.56
N THR A 103 -3.79 -0.77 -7.53
CA THR A 103 -4.55 -0.74 -8.78
C THR A 103 -6.01 -1.17 -8.56
N GLY A 104 -6.25 -2.22 -7.78
CA GLY A 104 -7.59 -2.70 -7.49
C GLY A 104 -8.45 -2.88 -8.76
N LEU A 105 -9.66 -2.35 -8.72
CA LEU A 105 -10.62 -2.37 -9.85
C LEU A 105 -10.52 -1.14 -10.76
N MET A 106 -9.44 -0.34 -10.66
CA MET A 106 -9.23 0.82 -11.53
C MET A 106 -9.31 0.45 -13.01
N HIS A 107 -9.82 1.36 -13.82
CA HIS A 107 -9.94 1.28 -15.28
C HIS A 107 -10.82 0.15 -15.82
N ARG A 108 -11.47 -0.66 -14.98
CA ARG A 108 -12.44 -1.66 -15.44
C ARG A 108 -13.73 -0.99 -15.88
N GLN A 109 -14.23 -1.42 -17.05
CA GLN A 109 -15.48 -0.93 -17.61
C GLN A 109 -16.70 -1.77 -17.22
N ASN A 110 -16.48 -3.06 -16.92
CA ASN A 110 -17.52 -3.97 -16.50
C ASN A 110 -16.98 -5.03 -15.54
N MET A 111 -17.86 -5.62 -14.76
CA MET A 111 -17.60 -6.76 -13.89
C MET A 111 -18.90 -7.57 -13.75
N PRO A 112 -18.89 -8.90 -14.02
CA PRO A 112 -20.05 -9.76 -13.82
C PRO A 112 -20.57 -9.70 -12.39
N LEU A 113 -21.89 -9.88 -12.20
CA LEU A 113 -22.53 -9.73 -10.88
C LEU A 113 -22.03 -10.71 -9.82
N HIS A 114 -21.52 -11.87 -10.21
CA HIS A 114 -20.95 -12.86 -9.31
C HIS A 114 -19.45 -12.71 -9.10
N GLU A 115 -18.82 -11.77 -9.77
CA GLU A 115 -17.40 -11.48 -9.63
C GLU A 115 -17.15 -10.31 -8.68
N GLY A 116 -15.95 -10.33 -8.07
CA GLY A 116 -15.46 -9.29 -7.18
C GLY A 116 -13.94 -9.28 -7.09
N MET A 117 -13.42 -8.46 -6.19
CA MET A 117 -12.00 -8.44 -5.85
C MET A 117 -11.83 -8.54 -4.33
N LEU A 118 -11.01 -9.51 -3.91
CA LEU A 118 -10.60 -9.70 -2.52
C LEU A 118 -9.20 -9.13 -2.33
N PHE A 119 -9.10 -8.07 -1.54
CA PHE A 119 -7.84 -7.51 -1.10
C PHE A 119 -7.37 -8.22 0.15
N VAL A 120 -6.12 -8.66 0.15
CA VAL A 120 -5.50 -9.40 1.25
C VAL A 120 -4.32 -8.60 1.78
N PHE A 121 -4.36 -8.28 3.07
CA PHE A 121 -3.30 -7.54 3.76
C PHE A 121 -2.51 -8.47 4.68
N GLU A 122 -1.24 -8.16 4.90
CA GLU A 122 -0.32 -8.98 5.69
C GLU A 122 -0.71 -8.99 7.17
N GLN A 123 -1.18 -7.84 7.68
CA GLN A 123 -1.59 -7.65 9.07
C GLN A 123 -2.95 -6.95 9.13
N PRO A 124 -3.78 -7.23 10.15
CA PRO A 124 -4.99 -6.49 10.40
C PRO A 124 -4.68 -5.02 10.73
N ALA A 125 -5.31 -4.10 10.02
CA ALA A 125 -5.23 -2.66 10.26
C ALA A 125 -6.55 -1.99 9.87
N THR A 126 -6.73 -0.73 10.23
CA THR A 126 -7.80 0.09 9.64
C THR A 126 -7.49 0.26 8.17
N GLN A 127 -8.33 -0.32 7.30
CA GLN A 127 -8.19 -0.23 5.85
C GLN A 127 -9.16 0.83 5.33
N CYS A 128 -8.65 1.70 4.45
CA CYS A 128 -9.44 2.75 3.83
C CYS A 128 -9.35 2.64 2.31
N PHE A 129 -10.48 2.79 1.63
CA PHE A 129 -10.63 2.65 0.18
C PHE A 129 -11.24 3.91 -0.42
N TRP A 130 -10.88 4.21 -1.64
CA TRP A 130 -11.35 5.31 -2.46
C TRP A 130 -11.63 4.82 -3.89
N MET A 131 -12.31 5.66 -4.68
CA MET A 131 -12.73 5.28 -6.04
C MET A 131 -11.94 6.00 -7.15
N LYS A 132 -10.72 6.47 -6.85
CA LYS A 132 -9.85 7.09 -7.86
C LYS A 132 -9.66 6.16 -9.05
N ASN A 133 -9.85 6.67 -10.26
CA ASN A 133 -9.74 5.92 -11.53
C ASN A 133 -10.63 4.67 -11.63
N THR A 134 -11.60 4.48 -10.73
CA THR A 134 -12.54 3.37 -10.73
C THR A 134 -13.85 3.79 -11.37
N LEU A 135 -14.20 3.18 -12.51
CA LEU A 135 -15.36 3.55 -13.32
C LEU A 135 -16.65 2.86 -12.85
N LEU A 136 -16.52 1.72 -12.19
CA LEU A 136 -17.64 0.94 -11.70
C LEU A 136 -18.13 1.47 -10.35
N PRO A 137 -19.45 1.59 -10.15
CA PRO A 137 -20.00 1.78 -8.81
C PRO A 137 -19.82 0.49 -8.02
N LEU A 138 -19.28 0.57 -6.81
CA LEU A 138 -18.90 -0.57 -5.99
C LEU A 138 -19.52 -0.52 -4.59
N SER A 139 -19.71 -1.70 -4.01
CA SER A 139 -19.91 -1.89 -2.57
C SER A 139 -18.71 -2.63 -2.00
N THR A 140 -18.16 -2.13 -0.90
CA THR A 140 -17.04 -2.75 -0.19
C THR A 140 -17.50 -3.36 1.13
N ALA A 141 -17.00 -4.56 1.43
CA ALA A 141 -17.14 -5.24 2.72
C ALA A 141 -15.79 -5.34 3.39
N PHE A 142 -15.66 -4.78 4.58
CA PHE A 142 -14.49 -4.93 5.43
C PHE A 142 -14.63 -6.19 6.27
N VAL A 143 -13.68 -7.13 6.17
CA VAL A 143 -13.84 -8.49 6.65
C VAL A 143 -12.71 -8.88 7.62
N ALA A 144 -13.10 -9.39 8.78
CA ALA A 144 -12.19 -9.89 9.80
C ALA A 144 -11.56 -11.24 9.38
N ASP A 145 -10.55 -11.70 10.13
CA ASP A 145 -9.79 -12.92 9.85
C ASP A 145 -10.65 -14.18 9.80
N ASP A 146 -11.75 -14.19 10.52
CA ASP A 146 -12.70 -15.33 10.57
C ASP A 146 -13.79 -15.29 9.49
N GLY A 147 -13.73 -14.30 8.59
CA GLY A 147 -14.72 -14.08 7.53
C GLY A 147 -15.91 -13.21 7.92
N THR A 148 -15.97 -12.70 9.16
CA THR A 148 -17.07 -11.82 9.60
C THR A 148 -16.96 -10.44 8.99
N ILE A 149 -18.04 -9.97 8.36
CA ILE A 149 -18.13 -8.59 7.84
C ILE A 149 -18.25 -7.62 9.02
N VAL A 150 -17.27 -6.72 9.13
CA VAL A 150 -17.22 -5.68 10.18
C VAL A 150 -18.16 -4.53 9.84
N ASN A 151 -18.03 -4.00 8.64
CA ASN A 151 -18.91 -2.96 8.09
C ASN A 151 -18.91 -3.02 6.56
N LEU A 152 -19.88 -2.35 5.97
CA LEU A 152 -20.08 -2.19 4.53
C LEU A 152 -20.07 -0.72 4.17
N ALA A 153 -19.70 -0.38 2.95
CA ALA A 153 -19.86 0.95 2.38
C ALA A 153 -20.17 0.86 0.89
N ASP A 154 -21.06 1.72 0.40
CA ASP A 154 -21.30 1.93 -1.03
C ASP A 154 -20.44 3.10 -1.49
N MET A 155 -19.76 2.93 -2.62
CA MET A 155 -18.76 3.86 -3.12
C MET A 155 -19.13 4.33 -4.52
N GLN A 156 -19.10 5.66 -4.73
CA GLN A 156 -19.40 6.26 -6.03
C GLN A 156 -18.17 6.30 -6.94
N PRO A 157 -18.32 6.02 -8.24
CA PRO A 157 -17.22 6.07 -9.19
C PRO A 157 -16.44 7.38 -9.15
N GLN A 158 -15.12 7.28 -9.31
CA GLN A 158 -14.19 8.39 -9.47
C GLN A 158 -14.15 9.41 -8.32
N THR A 159 -14.72 9.09 -7.14
CA THR A 159 -14.61 9.93 -5.95
C THR A 159 -13.30 9.67 -5.20
N LEU A 160 -12.87 10.66 -4.43
CA LEU A 160 -11.70 10.57 -3.55
C LEU A 160 -12.09 10.43 -2.08
N ASP A 161 -13.38 10.25 -1.82
CA ASP A 161 -13.89 10.02 -0.47
C ASP A 161 -13.32 8.73 0.09
N SER A 162 -12.91 8.79 1.34
CA SER A 162 -12.30 7.66 2.02
C SER A 162 -13.33 6.86 2.80
N HIS A 163 -13.48 5.59 2.45
CA HIS A 163 -14.35 4.64 3.12
C HIS A 163 -13.51 3.67 3.94
N CYS A 164 -13.63 3.71 5.27
CA CYS A 164 -12.73 2.98 6.16
C CYS A 164 -13.44 1.87 6.94
N SER A 165 -12.65 0.85 7.33
CA SER A 165 -13.10 -0.16 8.28
C SER A 165 -13.28 0.45 9.68
N THR A 166 -14.33 0.06 10.39
CA THR A 166 -14.60 0.50 11.76
C THR A 166 -13.75 -0.22 12.81
N LYS A 167 -13.09 -1.32 12.42
CA LYS A 167 -12.14 -2.09 13.23
C LYS A 167 -10.97 -2.54 12.34
N PRO A 168 -9.83 -2.91 12.90
CA PRO A 168 -8.75 -3.52 12.13
C PRO A 168 -9.23 -4.78 11.39
N VAL A 169 -8.95 -4.85 10.08
CA VAL A 169 -9.30 -5.97 9.20
C VAL A 169 -8.11 -6.36 8.32
N ARG A 170 -8.06 -7.61 7.91
CA ARG A 170 -7.08 -8.14 6.97
C ARG A 170 -7.63 -8.28 5.56
N TYR A 171 -8.93 -8.35 5.41
CA TYR A 171 -9.58 -8.60 4.13
C TYR A 171 -10.57 -7.51 3.80
N VAL A 172 -10.63 -7.16 2.53
CA VAL A 172 -11.67 -6.27 1.99
C VAL A 172 -12.18 -6.89 0.70
N LEU A 173 -13.50 -7.02 0.58
CA LEU A 173 -14.16 -7.57 -0.60
C LEU A 173 -14.96 -6.48 -1.30
N GLU A 174 -14.62 -6.19 -2.56
CA GLU A 174 -15.37 -5.29 -3.43
C GLU A 174 -16.24 -6.08 -4.40
N MET A 175 -17.50 -5.67 -4.50
CA MET A 175 -18.52 -6.21 -5.40
C MET A 175 -19.20 -5.06 -6.15
N ASN A 176 -19.98 -5.37 -7.20
CA ASN A 176 -20.85 -4.39 -7.81
C ASN A 176 -21.74 -3.71 -6.77
N GLN A 177 -21.99 -2.40 -6.92
CA GLN A 177 -22.78 -1.63 -5.97
C GLN A 177 -24.16 -2.25 -5.70
N GLY A 178 -24.54 -2.28 -4.42
CA GLY A 178 -25.79 -2.86 -3.98
C GLY A 178 -25.82 -4.40 -3.89
N TRP A 179 -24.76 -5.10 -4.31
CA TRP A 179 -24.74 -6.56 -4.29
C TRP A 179 -25.06 -7.15 -2.92
N PHE A 180 -24.42 -6.64 -1.86
CA PHE A 180 -24.64 -7.12 -0.50
C PHE A 180 -26.09 -6.88 -0.03
N ALA A 181 -26.60 -5.68 -0.28
CA ALA A 181 -27.97 -5.30 0.11
C ALA A 181 -29.02 -6.18 -0.60
N HIS A 182 -28.87 -6.41 -1.90
CA HIS A 182 -29.76 -7.28 -2.72
C HIS A 182 -29.74 -8.73 -2.23
N LYS A 183 -28.68 -9.19 -1.60
CA LYS A 183 -28.54 -10.54 -1.05
C LYS A 183 -28.87 -10.61 0.44
N GLY A 184 -29.31 -9.51 1.06
CA GLY A 184 -29.61 -9.44 2.50
C GLY A 184 -28.40 -9.57 3.41
N ILE A 185 -27.18 -9.35 2.86
CA ILE A 185 -25.93 -9.46 3.59
C ILE A 185 -25.66 -8.15 4.29
N LYS A 186 -25.37 -8.21 5.59
CA LYS A 186 -25.14 -7.04 6.46
C LYS A 186 -23.88 -7.23 7.31
N ALA A 187 -23.48 -6.21 8.03
CA ALA A 187 -22.45 -6.32 9.06
C ALA A 187 -22.82 -7.42 10.05
N GLY A 188 -21.83 -8.21 10.48
CA GLY A 188 -21.99 -9.40 11.28
C GLY A 188 -22.24 -10.69 10.47
N PHE A 189 -22.53 -10.62 9.18
CA PHE A 189 -22.64 -11.79 8.31
C PHE A 189 -21.25 -12.42 8.13
N LYS A 190 -21.21 -13.77 8.08
CA LYS A 190 -19.98 -14.52 7.92
C LYS A 190 -19.81 -15.07 6.52
N LEU A 191 -18.78 -14.63 5.82
CA LEU A 191 -18.30 -15.20 4.57
C LEU A 191 -17.53 -16.49 4.86
N SER A 192 -17.52 -17.41 3.90
CA SER A 192 -16.77 -18.68 3.99
C SER A 192 -15.97 -18.93 2.71
N GLY A 193 -15.02 -19.85 2.80
CA GLY A 193 -14.04 -20.13 1.74
C GLY A 193 -12.65 -19.68 2.12
N ALA A 194 -11.65 -20.06 1.34
CA ALA A 194 -10.30 -19.53 1.52
C ALA A 194 -10.27 -18.02 1.17
N PRO A 195 -9.48 -17.18 1.90
CA PRO A 195 -8.48 -17.54 2.91
C PRO A 195 -8.97 -17.45 4.37
N PHE A 196 -10.28 -17.33 4.61
CA PHE A 196 -10.79 -17.14 5.97
C PHE A 196 -10.50 -18.33 6.88
N LYS A 197 -10.10 -18.06 8.12
CA LYS A 197 -9.91 -19.10 9.12
C LYS A 197 -11.27 -19.66 9.55
N ARG A 198 -11.35 -20.97 9.67
CA ARG A 198 -12.53 -21.67 10.19
C ARG A 198 -12.58 -21.56 11.71
#